data_97cf142f8d7ddb3257f540607486e301
#
_entry.id   97cf142f8d7ddb3257f540607486e301
#
_cell.length_a   1.000
_cell.length_b   1.000
_cell.length_c   1.000
_cell.angle_alpha   90.00
_cell.angle_beta   90.00
_cell.angle_gamma   90.00
#
_symmetry.space_group_name_H-M   'P 1'
#
loop_
_entity.id
_entity.type
_entity.pdbx_description
1 polymer ?
#
loop_
_entity_poly.entity_id
_entity_poly.type
_entity_poly.pdbx_seq_one_letter_code
_entity_poly.pdbx_strand_id
1 'polypeptide(L)' 'MATATAPTIESPVLVLNQNYQPLNICSVRRAIVLMGRGKAELIINGRGEIRSSSAAFPMPSVVRLYYMVKKPM' A
#
# COMPACT_ATOMS: atom_id res chain seq x y z
N MET A 1 1.17 20.23 18.85
CA MET A 1 1.59 20.09 18.24
C MET A 1 1.64 19.15 17.46
N ALA A 2 1.27 19.13 16.59
CA ALA A 2 1.27 18.11 15.82
C ALA A 2 2.56 17.84 15.44
N THR A 3 2.94 16.72 15.64
CA THR A 3 4.11 16.41 15.24
C THR A 3 4.03 15.74 14.02
N ALA A 4 4.85 15.89 13.14
CA ALA A 4 4.87 15.13 11.94
C ALA A 4 5.11 13.72 12.33
N THR A 5 4.21 12.89 11.99
CA THR A 5 4.32 11.49 12.31
C THR A 5 5.13 10.80 11.22
N ALA A 6 6.17 10.12 11.61
CA ALA A 6 6.93 9.36 10.64
C ALA A 6 6.04 8.29 10.01
N PRO A 7 6.22 7.98 8.73
CA PRO A 7 5.46 6.92 8.12
C PRO A 7 5.72 5.58 8.84
N THR A 8 4.67 4.81 9.00
CA THR A 8 4.76 3.52 9.66
C THR A 8 3.99 2.51 8.83
N ILE A 9 4.06 1.26 9.26
CA ILE A 9 3.31 0.20 8.57
C ILE A 9 1.80 0.38 8.72
N GLU A 10 1.38 1.31 9.57
CA GLU A 10 -0.05 1.61 9.72
C GLU A 10 -0.48 2.81 8.89
N SER A 11 0.43 3.41 8.14
CA SER A 11 0.07 4.54 7.31
C SER A 11 -0.91 4.12 6.22
N PRO A 12 -1.79 5.00 5.78
CA PRO A 12 -2.79 4.62 4.79
C PRO A 12 -2.20 4.46 3.40
N VAL A 13 -2.75 3.53 2.65
CA VAL A 13 -2.36 3.25 1.29
C VAL A 13 -3.64 3.19 0.45
N LEU A 14 -3.65 3.91 -0.65
CA LEU A 14 -4.78 3.85 -1.56
C LEU A 14 -4.67 2.58 -2.41
N VAL A 15 -5.73 1.80 -2.43
CA VAL A 15 -5.79 0.59 -3.22
C VAL A 15 -6.64 0.86 -4.44
N LEU A 16 -6.07 0.63 -5.61
CA LEU A 16 -6.79 0.78 -6.86
C LEU A 16 -7.20 -0.59 -7.39
N ASN A 17 -8.34 -0.61 -8.04
CA ASN A 17 -8.77 -1.80 -8.73
C ASN A 17 -7.90 -2.00 -9.97
N GLN A 18 -8.06 -3.12 -10.64
CA GLN A 18 -7.30 -3.40 -11.84
C GLN A 18 -7.44 -2.30 -12.89
N ASN A 19 -8.61 -1.66 -12.95
CA ASN A 19 -8.85 -0.60 -13.91
C ASN A 19 -8.48 0.78 -13.37
N TYR A 20 -7.69 0.84 -12.32
CA TYR A 20 -7.20 2.09 -11.72
C TYR A 20 -8.27 2.90 -10.97
N GLN A 21 -9.43 2.35 -10.78
CA GLN A 21 -10.44 3.06 -9.98
C GLN A 21 -10.15 2.87 -8.51
N PRO A 22 -10.31 3.90 -7.70
CA PRO A 22 -10.10 3.75 -6.26
C PRO A 22 -11.05 2.71 -5.69
N LEU A 23 -10.51 1.81 -4.90
CA LEU A 23 -11.29 0.73 -4.32
C LEU A 23 -11.50 0.95 -2.84
N ASN A 24 -10.41 1.11 -2.11
CA ASN A 24 -10.47 1.41 -0.70
C ASN A 24 -9.10 1.83 -0.21
N ILE A 25 -9.00 1.99 1.10
CA ILE A 25 -7.73 2.37 1.72
C ILE A 25 -7.38 1.28 2.72
N CYS A 26 -6.13 0.88 2.74
CA CYS A 26 -5.66 -0.08 3.71
C CYS A 26 -4.36 0.43 4.33
N SER A 27 -3.78 -0.36 5.22
CA SER A 27 -2.51 0.02 5.82
C SER A 27 -1.36 -0.44 4.95
N VAL A 28 -0.18 0.13 5.20
CA VAL A 28 1.03 -0.30 4.51
C VAL A 28 1.26 -1.79 4.74
N ARG A 29 1.01 -2.25 5.98
CA ARG A 29 1.17 -3.67 6.29
C ARG A 29 0.36 -4.54 5.34
N ARG A 30 -0.90 -4.17 5.14
CA ARG A 30 -1.77 -4.94 4.27
C ARG A 30 -1.30 -4.87 2.82
N ALA A 31 -0.87 -3.68 2.39
CA ALA A 31 -0.39 -3.51 1.03
C ALA A 31 0.83 -4.37 0.77
N ILE A 32 1.74 -4.44 1.73
CA ILE A 32 2.93 -5.26 1.57
C ILE A 32 2.56 -6.74 1.45
N VAL A 33 1.58 -7.18 2.23
CA VAL A 33 1.11 -8.56 2.14
C VAL A 33 0.53 -8.83 0.76
N LEU A 34 -0.28 -7.90 0.24
CA LEU A 34 -0.86 -8.07 -1.08
C LEU A 34 0.22 -8.14 -2.15
N MET A 35 1.22 -7.28 -2.06
CA MET A 35 2.31 -7.31 -3.03
C MET A 35 3.11 -8.59 -2.90
N GLY A 36 3.36 -9.03 -1.67
CA GLY A 36 4.13 -10.24 -1.45
C GLY A 36 3.43 -11.49 -1.96
N ARG A 37 2.10 -11.46 -2.04
CA ARG A 37 1.35 -12.59 -2.57
C ARG A 37 1.13 -12.49 -4.06
N GLY A 38 1.69 -11.48 -4.71
CA GLY A 38 1.50 -11.29 -6.13
C GLY A 38 0.11 -10.82 -6.51
N LYS A 39 -0.61 -10.21 -5.58
CA LYS A 39 -1.97 -9.76 -5.84
C LYS A 39 -2.07 -8.28 -6.16
N ALA A 40 -1.01 -7.53 -5.93
CA ALA A 40 -1.01 -6.10 -6.18
C ALA A 40 0.37 -5.65 -6.61
N GLU A 41 0.41 -4.53 -7.31
CA GLU A 41 1.68 -3.95 -7.73
C GLU A 41 1.81 -2.56 -7.12
N LEU A 42 3.04 -2.14 -6.94
CA LEU A 42 3.35 -0.84 -6.40
C LEU A 42 3.19 0.20 -7.50
N ILE A 43 2.36 1.19 -7.25
CA ILE A 43 2.18 2.28 -8.21
C ILE A 43 2.99 3.49 -7.77
N ILE A 44 2.85 3.89 -6.51
CA ILE A 44 3.59 5.04 -6.00
C ILE A 44 4.22 4.67 -4.69
N ASN A 45 5.53 4.82 -4.64
CA ASN A 45 6.27 4.59 -3.41
C ASN A 45 6.69 5.96 -2.89
N GLY A 46 5.78 6.64 -2.26
CA GLY A 46 5.98 8.03 -1.92
C GLY A 46 6.58 8.30 -0.56
N ARG A 47 6.88 7.26 0.20
CA ARG A 47 7.32 7.47 1.57
C ARG A 47 8.67 6.88 1.91
N GLY A 48 9.38 6.33 0.94
CA GLY A 48 10.68 5.75 1.21
C GLY A 48 10.59 4.29 1.57
N GLU A 49 11.36 3.87 2.55
CA GLU A 49 11.46 2.46 2.90
C GLU A 49 11.25 2.25 4.37
N ILE A 50 10.73 1.09 4.70
CA ILE A 50 10.73 0.61 6.07
C ILE A 50 11.92 -0.31 6.20
N ARG A 51 12.74 -0.05 7.19
CA ARG A 51 13.91 -0.89 7.41
C ARG A 51 13.72 -1.72 8.65
N SER A 52 14.06 -2.98 8.55
CA SER A 52 14.15 -3.82 9.71
C SER A 52 15.58 -4.31 9.82
N SER A 53 15.85 -5.12 10.81
CA SER A 53 17.22 -5.57 11.02
C SER A 53 17.73 -6.45 9.89
N SER A 54 16.84 -7.07 9.13
CA SER A 54 17.28 -8.00 8.11
C SER A 54 16.77 -7.67 6.72
N ALA A 55 15.96 -6.63 6.58
CA ALA A 55 15.36 -6.35 5.27
C ALA A 55 14.87 -4.93 5.20
N ALA A 56 14.67 -4.47 3.98
CA ALA A 56 14.05 -3.19 3.73
C ALA A 56 12.85 -3.43 2.83
N PHE A 57 11.76 -2.73 3.11
CA PHE A 57 10.54 -2.88 2.35
C PHE A 57 10.09 -1.52 1.84
N PRO A 58 9.44 -1.46 0.68
CA PRO A 58 8.91 -0.19 0.22
C PRO A 58 7.78 0.27 1.12
N MET A 59 7.60 1.58 1.18
CA MET A 59 6.46 2.18 1.87
C MET A 59 5.49 2.66 0.81
N PRO A 60 4.63 1.81 0.32
CA PRO A 60 3.74 2.21 -0.78
C PRO A 60 2.75 3.25 -0.34
N SER A 61 2.41 4.15 -1.24
CA SER A 61 1.32 5.10 -1.05
C SER A 61 0.12 4.69 -1.87
N VAL A 62 0.34 4.08 -3.02
CA VAL A 62 -0.72 3.64 -3.90
C VAL A 62 -0.32 2.29 -4.48
N VAL A 63 -1.23 1.33 -4.41
CA VAL A 63 -1.04 0.02 -5.04
C VAL A 63 -2.23 -0.28 -5.91
N ARG A 64 -2.05 -1.13 -6.91
CA ARG A 64 -3.11 -1.53 -7.80
C ARG A 64 -3.21 -3.05 -7.80
N LEU A 65 -4.42 -3.55 -7.69
CA LEU A 65 -4.63 -4.99 -7.73
C LEU A 65 -4.43 -5.52 -9.14
N TYR A 66 -3.96 -6.75 -9.22
CA TYR A 66 -3.79 -7.41 -10.51
C TYR A 66 -5.08 -8.03 -11.00
N TYR A 67 -6.12 -8.01 -10.20
CA TYR A 67 -7.39 -8.62 -10.58
C TYR A 67 -8.51 -7.64 -10.34
N MET A 68 -9.63 -7.87 -11.00
CA MET A 68 -10.76 -6.99 -10.90
C MET A 68 -11.64 -7.38 -9.74
N VAL A 69 -11.92 -6.43 -8.88
CA VAL A 69 -12.84 -6.67 -7.76
C VAL A 69 -14.14 -6.01 -8.12
N LYS A 70 -15.21 -6.79 -8.13
CA LYS A 70 -16.52 -6.23 -8.29
C LYS A 70 -16.98 -5.79 -6.96
N LYS A 71 -16.98 -4.50 -6.77
CA LYS A 71 -17.21 -4.03 -5.47
C LYS A 71 -18.53 -3.39 -5.39
N PRO A 72 -19.45 -4.02 -4.77
CA PRO A 72 -20.71 -3.36 -4.58
C PRO A 72 -20.48 -2.31 -3.55
N MET A 73 -21.03 -1.28 -3.65
CA MET A 73 -20.81 -0.27 -2.68
C MET A 73 -21.76 -0.32 -1.58
#